data_995fc339e780c12d0e819d8be85b90f9
#
_entry.id   995fc339e780c12d0e819d8be85b90f9
#
_cell.length_a   1.000
_cell.length_b   1.000
_cell.length_c   1.000
_cell.angle_alpha   90.00
_cell.angle_beta   90.00
_cell.angle_gamma   90.00
#
_symmetry.space_group_name_H-M   'P 1'
#
loop_
_entity.id
_entity.type
_entity.pdbx_description
1 polymer ?
#
loop_
_entity_poly.entity_id
_entity_poly.type
_entity_poly.pdbx_seq_one_letter_code
_entity_poly.pdbx_strand_id
1 'polypeptide(L)'
;MARRLSLAGALGVALLLTACGESSAPEPAAVRAPAAGRLTLAYSTVADVKPVSATLTTRDMGEARSRITGILVSLLVKEGDVVRQGQVIATVKDDRLAMVTASYDAQVAAAAADAGRAQADLSRTRTLFSKGIYAQARLDQVEAAAKAANATLAAARAQRAASAELGAQGVVLAPASGRVLVADVPLGSVVTAGQSIARITAGPTVVRLEMPEAQAGSIKVGDEVQLIADGLSGLPATGRVAQVYPSVTAGQVVADVTAPGLPENLVGQRVRVNVKIGQRQAIVIPRRYLSTRYGIDYVRLVGTDGAVSETPVQTTAAPGLGEVEVLSGVRPGDVLVPVETAR
;
A
#
# COMPACT_ATOMS: atom_id res chain seq x y z
N MET A 1 -0.76 95.45 2.51
CA MET A 1 0.45 96.16 2.80
C MET A 1 1.56 95.51 1.99
N ALA A 2 1.86 96.13 0.87
CA ALA A 2 2.90 97.13 0.58
C ALA A 2 4.29 96.44 0.70
N ARG A 3 5.17 96.47 -0.22
CA ARG A 3 5.61 97.36 -1.30
C ARG A 3 6.86 96.69 -1.94
N ARG A 4 6.86 96.56 -3.24
CA ARG A 4 7.69 97.42 -4.15
C ARG A 4 9.23 97.32 -4.04
N LEU A 5 9.82 97.02 -5.10
CA LEU A 5 10.65 97.76 -6.13
C LEU A 5 12.12 97.38 -5.95
N SER A 6 12.93 97.31 -6.88
CA SER A 6 13.16 97.66 -8.29
C SER A 6 14.60 97.25 -8.64
N LEU A 7 14.81 96.91 -9.77
CA LEU A 7 15.44 97.55 -10.91
C LEU A 7 16.95 97.37 -11.04
N ALA A 8 17.30 96.94 -12.23
CA ALA A 8 18.37 97.37 -13.13
C ALA A 8 19.79 96.80 -12.95
N GLY A 9 20.28 96.29 -14.04
CA GLY A 9 21.70 96.18 -14.34
C GLY A 9 21.96 95.31 -15.56
N ALA A 10 21.93 95.97 -16.70
CA ALA A 10 22.23 95.38 -18.02
C ALA A 10 23.76 95.26 -18.20
N LEU A 11 24.16 94.40 -19.09
CA LEU A 11 25.31 94.33 -20.02
C LEU A 11 25.87 92.93 -20.05
N GLY A 12 25.62 92.09 -21.06
CA GLY A 12 26.24 92.04 -22.34
C GLY A 12 27.58 91.32 -22.25
N VAL A 13 27.61 90.08 -22.79
CA VAL A 13 28.70 89.62 -23.65
C VAL A 13 28.28 88.29 -24.28
N ALA A 14 28.53 88.23 -25.54
CA ALA A 14 28.16 87.24 -26.55
C ALA A 14 28.93 85.91 -26.49
N LEU A 15 28.28 84.95 -27.20
CA LEU A 15 28.86 83.80 -27.91
C LEU A 15 29.78 82.83 -27.17
N LEU A 16 29.27 81.58 -27.11
CA LEU A 16 29.84 80.45 -27.89
C LEU A 16 28.90 79.29 -27.81
N LEU A 17 28.17 78.97 -28.88
CA LEU A 17 27.53 77.71 -29.16
C LEU A 17 28.57 76.64 -29.40
N THR A 18 28.71 75.72 -28.49
CA THR A 18 29.32 74.41 -28.77
C THR A 18 28.22 73.34 -28.71
N ALA A 19 27.89 72.79 -29.86
CA ALA A 19 27.04 71.65 -30.07
C ALA A 19 27.59 70.39 -29.34
N CYS A 20 26.92 69.93 -28.31
CA CYS A 20 27.07 68.51 -27.84
C CYS A 20 26.30 67.66 -28.78
N GLY A 21 27.03 66.97 -29.67
CA GLY A 21 26.46 65.84 -30.44
C GLY A 21 26.02 64.75 -29.50
N GLU A 22 24.72 64.42 -29.60
CA GLU A 22 24.15 63.22 -29.04
C GLU A 22 24.83 62.03 -29.68
N SER A 23 25.74 61.40 -28.97
CA SER A 23 26.29 60.12 -29.31
C SER A 23 25.21 59.07 -29.08
N SER A 24 24.42 58.77 -30.12
CA SER A 24 23.57 57.58 -30.14
C SER A 24 24.46 56.37 -29.93
N ALA A 25 24.33 55.74 -28.76
CA ALA A 25 24.90 54.38 -28.56
C ALA A 25 24.46 53.50 -29.70
N PRO A 26 25.35 52.69 -30.29
CA PRO A 26 24.98 51.79 -31.36
C PRO A 26 23.95 50.82 -30.83
N GLU A 27 22.74 50.86 -31.40
CA GLU A 27 21.72 49.85 -31.23
C GLU A 27 22.34 48.47 -31.48
N PRO A 28 22.25 47.51 -30.54
CA PRO A 28 22.88 46.20 -30.75
C PRO A 28 22.31 45.59 -32.03
N ALA A 29 23.21 45.32 -32.99
CA ALA A 29 22.86 44.74 -34.28
C ALA A 29 22.00 43.48 -34.07
N ALA A 30 20.79 43.51 -34.59
CA ALA A 30 19.88 42.39 -34.54
C ALA A 30 20.56 41.15 -35.14
N VAL A 31 20.89 40.18 -34.30
CA VAL A 31 21.46 38.91 -34.72
C VAL A 31 20.42 38.16 -35.54
N ARG A 32 20.59 38.09 -36.87
CA ARG A 32 19.67 37.32 -37.73
C ARG A 32 19.85 35.85 -37.43
N ALA A 33 18.71 35.18 -37.20
CA ALA A 33 18.66 33.76 -36.90
C ALA A 33 19.20 32.91 -38.09
N PRO A 34 20.07 31.91 -37.86
CA PRO A 34 20.46 30.97 -38.89
C PRO A 34 19.25 30.20 -39.42
N ALA A 35 19.20 29.96 -40.73
CA ALA A 35 18.06 29.27 -41.38
C ALA A 35 17.93 27.79 -40.99
N ALA A 36 19.00 27.17 -40.51
CA ALA A 36 19.04 25.77 -40.12
C ALA A 36 18.68 25.61 -38.62
N GLY A 37 17.73 24.73 -38.32
CA GLY A 37 17.37 24.36 -36.93
C GLY A 37 16.24 25.16 -36.32
N ARG A 38 15.43 25.90 -37.07
CA ARG A 38 14.24 26.57 -36.57
C ARG A 38 13.18 25.55 -36.16
N LEU A 39 12.55 25.76 -35.01
CA LEU A 39 11.44 24.96 -34.47
C LEU A 39 10.22 25.84 -34.32
N THR A 40 9.16 25.59 -35.09
CA THR A 40 7.87 26.23 -34.88
C THR A 40 7.13 25.51 -33.78
N LEU A 41 6.70 26.26 -32.76
CA LEU A 41 5.99 25.71 -31.60
C LEU A 41 4.57 25.33 -31.99
N ALA A 42 4.16 24.13 -31.61
CA ALA A 42 2.80 23.64 -31.73
C ALA A 42 2.39 22.93 -30.46
N TYR A 43 1.10 22.87 -30.21
CA TYR A 43 0.59 21.97 -29.18
C TYR A 43 0.82 20.51 -29.58
N SER A 44 1.37 19.75 -28.68
CA SER A 44 1.46 18.29 -28.75
C SER A 44 0.59 17.66 -27.68
N THR A 45 0.02 16.52 -27.99
CA THR A 45 -0.75 15.74 -27.02
C THR A 45 0.22 14.96 -26.13
N VAL A 46 0.26 15.29 -24.87
CA VAL A 46 1.08 14.60 -23.86
C VAL A 46 0.20 13.86 -22.85
N ALA A 47 0.74 12.81 -22.23
CA ALA A 47 0.05 12.16 -21.15
C ALA A 47 -0.12 13.11 -19.96
N ASP A 48 -1.35 13.21 -19.44
CA ASP A 48 -1.59 13.88 -18.17
C ASP A 48 -1.27 12.89 -17.03
N VAL A 49 -0.15 13.14 -16.36
CA VAL A 49 0.40 12.25 -15.32
C VAL A 49 0.26 12.94 -13.97
N LYS A 50 -0.33 12.26 -13.01
CA LYS A 50 -0.44 12.78 -11.64
C LYS A 50 0.26 11.88 -10.63
N PRO A 51 1.00 12.46 -9.69
CA PRO A 51 1.56 11.72 -8.58
C PRO A 51 0.45 11.36 -7.59
N VAL A 52 0.37 10.07 -7.24
CA VAL A 52 -0.55 9.51 -6.26
C VAL A 52 0.25 8.86 -5.16
N SER A 53 -0.20 9.00 -3.92
CA SER A 53 0.36 8.27 -2.79
C SER A 53 -0.04 6.80 -2.86
N ALA A 54 0.92 5.93 -2.59
CA ALA A 54 0.71 4.50 -2.52
C ALA A 54 1.46 3.92 -1.33
N THR A 55 1.05 2.74 -0.90
CA THR A 55 1.69 2.01 0.19
C THR A 55 2.10 0.63 -0.30
N LEU A 56 3.34 0.25 -0.03
CA LEU A 56 3.79 -1.11 -0.25
C LEU A 56 3.12 -2.03 0.77
N THR A 57 2.38 -3.01 0.33
CA THR A 57 1.66 -3.96 1.19
C THR A 57 1.62 -5.34 0.55
N THR A 58 1.00 -6.30 1.22
CA THR A 58 0.65 -7.56 0.59
C THR A 58 -0.81 -7.53 0.15
N ARG A 59 -1.16 -8.33 -0.87
CA ARG A 59 -2.53 -8.40 -1.38
C ARG A 59 -3.52 -8.71 -0.27
N ASP A 60 -3.19 -9.68 0.55
CA ASP A 60 -4.01 -10.16 1.65
C ASP A 60 -3.25 -10.05 2.97
N MET A 61 -3.99 -10.06 4.06
CA MET A 61 -3.46 -10.15 5.42
C MET A 61 -4.24 -11.21 6.18
N GLY A 62 -3.52 -12.05 6.92
CA GLY A 62 -4.11 -13.01 7.83
C GLY A 62 -4.06 -12.49 9.27
N GLU A 63 -5.16 -12.59 9.98
CA GLU A 63 -5.18 -12.33 11.42
C GLU A 63 -5.30 -13.65 12.19
N ALA A 64 -4.29 -13.93 12.99
CA ALA A 64 -4.31 -15.06 13.92
C ALA A 64 -5.07 -14.62 15.17
N ARG A 65 -6.30 -15.11 15.31
CA ARG A 65 -7.20 -14.75 16.41
C ARG A 65 -7.34 -15.86 17.41
N SER A 66 -7.47 -15.51 18.70
CA SER A 66 -7.86 -16.46 19.74
C SER A 66 -9.28 -16.98 19.47
N ARG A 67 -9.48 -18.29 19.63
CA ARG A 67 -10.82 -18.91 19.52
C ARG A 67 -11.52 -19.03 20.87
N ILE A 68 -10.73 -18.94 21.98
CA ILE A 68 -11.24 -19.01 23.36
C ILE A 68 -10.82 -17.79 24.15
N THR A 69 -11.53 -17.51 25.21
CA THR A 69 -11.11 -16.55 26.24
C THR A 69 -10.19 -17.24 27.23
N GLY A 70 -9.07 -16.61 27.58
CA GLY A 70 -8.11 -17.19 28.52
C GLY A 70 -6.86 -16.34 28.69
N ILE A 71 -5.82 -16.93 29.22
CA ILE A 71 -4.52 -16.29 29.43
C ILE A 71 -3.57 -16.72 28.32
N LEU A 72 -2.86 -15.76 27.71
CA LEU A 72 -1.80 -16.04 26.73
C LEU A 72 -0.58 -16.61 27.46
N VAL A 73 -0.37 -17.93 27.39
CA VAL A 73 0.72 -18.62 28.08
C VAL A 73 1.99 -18.74 27.27
N SER A 74 1.89 -18.71 25.95
CA SER A 74 3.06 -18.71 25.07
C SER A 74 2.79 -17.92 23.79
N LEU A 75 3.81 -17.20 23.33
CA LEU A 75 3.88 -16.54 22.03
C LEU A 75 5.22 -16.96 21.41
N LEU A 76 5.15 -17.76 20.33
CA LEU A 76 6.29 -18.43 19.71
C LEU A 76 6.88 -17.65 18.54
N VAL A 77 6.31 -16.50 18.22
CA VAL A 77 6.72 -15.65 17.09
C VAL A 77 6.91 -14.22 17.54
N LYS A 78 7.76 -13.50 16.80
CA LYS A 78 8.01 -12.06 16.95
C LYS A 78 7.74 -11.35 15.65
N GLU A 79 7.62 -10.03 15.70
CA GLU A 79 7.55 -9.20 14.51
C GLU A 79 8.77 -9.42 13.61
N GLY A 80 8.52 -9.57 12.32
CA GLY A 80 9.54 -9.89 11.31
C GLY A 80 9.76 -11.39 11.05
N ASP A 81 9.29 -12.31 11.90
CA ASP A 81 9.43 -13.74 11.69
C ASP A 81 8.62 -14.22 10.47
N VAL A 82 9.15 -15.24 9.79
CA VAL A 82 8.44 -15.91 8.69
C VAL A 82 7.73 -17.15 9.23
N VAL A 83 6.44 -17.27 8.97
CA VAL A 83 5.59 -18.37 9.40
C VAL A 83 4.94 -19.08 8.23
N ARG A 84 4.58 -20.35 8.44
CA ARG A 84 3.80 -21.16 7.47
C ARG A 84 2.36 -21.28 7.93
N GLN A 85 1.45 -21.39 6.98
CA GLN A 85 0.06 -21.68 7.28
C GLN A 85 -0.06 -22.94 8.16
N GLY A 86 -0.88 -22.86 9.23
CA GLY A 86 -1.05 -23.92 10.21
C GLY A 86 0.04 -24.04 11.26
N GLN A 87 1.10 -23.24 11.20
CA GLN A 87 2.12 -23.19 12.24
C GLN A 87 1.54 -22.65 13.55
N VAL A 88 1.88 -23.29 14.67
CA VAL A 88 1.51 -22.79 16.01
C VAL A 88 2.30 -21.52 16.28
N ILE A 89 1.59 -20.44 16.60
CA ILE A 89 2.19 -19.13 16.91
C ILE A 89 1.98 -18.71 18.36
N ALA A 90 0.90 -19.16 18.98
CA ALA A 90 0.61 -18.84 20.38
C ALA A 90 -0.26 -19.92 21.03
N THR A 91 -0.31 -19.92 22.35
CA THR A 91 -1.21 -20.77 23.13
C THR A 91 -1.94 -19.94 24.18
N VAL A 92 -3.25 -20.05 24.17
CA VAL A 92 -4.16 -19.46 25.16
C VAL A 92 -4.72 -20.58 26.02
N LYS A 93 -4.69 -20.40 27.33
CA LYS A 93 -5.19 -21.38 28.30
C LYS A 93 -6.36 -20.84 29.12
N ASP A 94 -7.41 -21.60 29.20
CA ASP A 94 -8.51 -21.39 30.17
C ASP A 94 -8.50 -22.50 31.19
N ASP A 95 -8.13 -22.19 32.44
CA ASP A 95 -8.07 -23.16 33.52
C ASP A 95 -9.44 -23.72 33.90
N ARG A 96 -10.53 -22.99 33.61
CA ARG A 96 -11.90 -23.46 33.82
C ARG A 96 -12.23 -24.62 32.90
N LEU A 97 -11.82 -24.56 31.62
CA LEU A 97 -12.00 -25.65 30.67
C LEU A 97 -11.25 -26.90 31.10
N ALA A 98 -10.04 -26.73 31.64
CA ALA A 98 -9.27 -27.85 32.18
C ALA A 98 -9.98 -28.53 33.36
N MET A 99 -10.57 -27.76 34.29
CA MET A 99 -11.33 -28.30 35.42
C MET A 99 -12.60 -29.02 34.96
N VAL A 100 -13.32 -28.46 33.97
CA VAL A 100 -14.51 -29.09 33.37
C VAL A 100 -14.14 -30.41 32.71
N THR A 101 -13.05 -30.47 31.95
CA THR A 101 -12.56 -31.69 31.34
C THR A 101 -12.20 -32.75 32.39
N ALA A 102 -11.53 -32.36 33.48
CA ALA A 102 -11.22 -33.26 34.59
C ALA A 102 -12.49 -33.82 35.26
N SER A 103 -13.56 -33.04 35.39
CA SER A 103 -14.84 -33.55 35.89
C SER A 103 -15.47 -34.61 34.99
N TYR A 104 -15.36 -34.42 33.67
CA TYR A 104 -15.80 -35.43 32.71
C TYR A 104 -14.91 -36.67 32.73
N ASP A 105 -13.61 -36.56 32.97
CA ASP A 105 -12.72 -37.70 33.17
C ASP A 105 -13.19 -38.56 34.35
N ALA A 106 -13.60 -37.94 35.46
CA ALA A 106 -14.17 -38.67 36.60
C ALA A 106 -15.52 -39.40 36.24
N GLN A 107 -16.37 -38.73 35.46
CA GLN A 107 -17.63 -39.33 34.99
C GLN A 107 -17.35 -40.53 34.04
N VAL A 108 -16.39 -40.44 33.14
CA VAL A 108 -15.95 -41.56 32.28
C VAL A 108 -15.44 -42.71 33.13
N ALA A 109 -14.62 -42.42 34.17
CA ALA A 109 -14.11 -43.47 35.07
C ALA A 109 -15.25 -44.22 35.81
N ALA A 110 -16.25 -43.48 36.32
CA ALA A 110 -17.42 -44.06 36.96
C ALA A 110 -18.24 -44.94 35.99
N ALA A 111 -18.59 -44.42 34.82
CA ALA A 111 -19.33 -45.15 33.79
C ALA A 111 -18.55 -46.37 33.27
N ALA A 112 -17.23 -46.30 33.21
CA ALA A 112 -16.37 -47.41 32.82
C ALA A 112 -16.39 -48.54 33.86
N ALA A 113 -16.38 -48.20 35.15
CA ALA A 113 -16.52 -49.16 36.23
C ALA A 113 -17.87 -49.87 36.20
N ASP A 114 -18.97 -49.15 35.93
CA ASP A 114 -20.31 -49.71 35.79
C ASP A 114 -20.46 -50.64 34.57
N ALA A 115 -19.91 -50.19 33.43
CA ALA A 115 -19.88 -51.01 32.21
C ALA A 115 -19.05 -52.29 32.42
N GLY A 116 -17.92 -52.20 33.11
CA GLY A 116 -17.08 -53.34 33.48
C GLY A 116 -17.79 -54.34 34.35
N ARG A 117 -18.54 -53.87 35.37
CA ARG A 117 -19.36 -54.73 36.23
C ARG A 117 -20.48 -55.43 35.43
N ALA A 118 -21.22 -54.70 34.62
CA ALA A 118 -22.30 -55.24 33.80
C ALA A 118 -21.77 -56.27 32.77
N GLN A 119 -20.61 -56.03 32.17
CA GLN A 119 -19.98 -56.96 31.24
C GLN A 119 -19.48 -58.21 31.92
N ALA A 120 -18.93 -58.14 33.13
CA ALA A 120 -18.53 -59.31 33.92
C ALA A 120 -19.74 -60.15 34.32
N ASP A 121 -20.85 -59.51 34.71
CA ASP A 121 -22.13 -60.21 35.01
C ASP A 121 -22.70 -60.89 33.79
N LEU A 122 -22.69 -60.24 32.62
CA LEU A 122 -23.10 -60.83 31.35
C LEU A 122 -22.25 -62.07 30.99
N SER A 123 -20.95 -61.97 31.12
CA SER A 123 -20.03 -63.07 30.84
C SER A 123 -20.30 -64.28 31.74
N ARG A 124 -20.50 -64.04 33.04
CA ARG A 124 -20.85 -65.08 34.01
C ARG A 124 -22.21 -65.70 33.68
N THR A 125 -23.22 -64.88 33.40
CA THR A 125 -24.59 -65.34 33.10
C THR A 125 -24.59 -66.17 31.81
N ARG A 126 -23.84 -65.78 30.76
CA ARG A 126 -23.67 -66.56 29.52
C ARG A 126 -23.12 -67.96 29.79
N THR A 127 -22.08 -68.06 30.64
CA THR A 127 -21.45 -69.30 31.03
C THR A 127 -22.46 -70.25 31.76
N LEU A 128 -23.29 -69.71 32.65
CA LEU A 128 -24.28 -70.45 33.42
C LEU A 128 -25.49 -70.82 32.53
N PHE A 129 -25.90 -69.98 31.60
CA PHE A 129 -26.93 -70.29 30.62
C PHE A 129 -26.49 -71.41 29.70
N SER A 130 -25.25 -71.44 29.21
CA SER A 130 -24.75 -72.53 28.37
C SER A 130 -24.67 -73.88 29.10
N LYS A 131 -24.65 -73.85 30.44
CA LYS A 131 -24.73 -75.06 31.30
C LYS A 131 -26.15 -75.41 31.69
N GLY A 132 -27.21 -74.70 31.16
CA GLY A 132 -28.62 -74.96 31.46
C GLY A 132 -29.08 -74.52 32.88
N ILE A 133 -28.25 -73.67 33.58
CA ILE A 133 -28.56 -73.23 34.95
C ILE A 133 -29.51 -72.03 34.98
N TYR A 134 -29.43 -71.15 34.00
CA TYR A 134 -30.24 -69.94 33.90
C TYR A 134 -31.19 -69.97 32.72
N ALA A 135 -32.38 -69.31 32.89
CA ALA A 135 -33.33 -69.15 31.82
C ALA A 135 -32.96 -68.09 30.82
N GLN A 136 -33.41 -68.17 29.57
CA GLN A 136 -33.19 -67.16 28.52
C GLN A 136 -33.54 -65.72 28.96
N ALA A 137 -34.69 -65.55 29.68
CA ALA A 137 -35.12 -64.28 30.13
C ALA A 137 -34.05 -63.53 31.04
N ARG A 138 -33.29 -64.35 31.84
CA ARG A 138 -32.18 -63.75 32.66
C ARG A 138 -31.01 -63.32 31.80
N LEU A 139 -30.65 -64.06 30.77
CA LEU A 139 -29.64 -63.72 29.83
C LEU A 139 -30.02 -62.41 29.11
N ASP A 140 -31.23 -62.34 28.56
CA ASP A 140 -31.74 -61.14 27.87
C ASP A 140 -31.73 -59.92 28.76
N GLN A 141 -32.12 -60.04 30.02
CA GLN A 141 -32.09 -58.97 31.01
C GLN A 141 -30.66 -58.45 31.24
N VAL A 142 -29.70 -59.33 31.43
CA VAL A 142 -28.29 -58.91 31.68
C VAL A 142 -27.61 -58.37 30.41
N GLU A 143 -27.97 -58.90 29.25
CA GLU A 143 -27.53 -58.33 27.96
C GLU A 143 -28.04 -56.90 27.76
N ALA A 144 -29.32 -56.65 28.04
CA ALA A 144 -29.89 -55.33 28.00
C ALA A 144 -29.20 -54.38 28.99
N ALA A 145 -28.91 -54.84 30.23
CA ALA A 145 -28.19 -54.05 31.23
C ALA A 145 -26.74 -53.71 30.80
N ALA A 146 -26.02 -54.70 30.25
CA ALA A 146 -24.67 -54.46 29.74
C ALA A 146 -24.66 -53.51 28.52
N LYS A 147 -25.63 -53.63 27.64
CA LYS A 147 -25.81 -52.70 26.52
C LYS A 147 -26.10 -51.26 27.00
N ALA A 148 -26.97 -51.13 27.99
CA ALA A 148 -27.28 -49.81 28.58
C ALA A 148 -26.08 -49.18 29.26
N ALA A 149 -25.30 -49.95 30.07
CA ALA A 149 -24.10 -49.46 30.71
C ALA A 149 -22.99 -49.04 29.71
N ASN A 150 -22.82 -49.81 28.62
CA ASN A 150 -21.90 -49.44 27.54
C ASN A 150 -22.35 -48.16 26.80
N ALA A 151 -23.67 -47.95 26.60
CA ALA A 151 -24.20 -46.74 26.01
C ALA A 151 -23.93 -45.51 26.90
N THR A 152 -24.11 -45.65 28.22
CA THR A 152 -23.77 -44.60 29.20
C THR A 152 -22.29 -44.25 29.17
N LEU A 153 -21.38 -45.24 29.11
CA LEU A 153 -19.95 -45.02 28.96
C LEU A 153 -19.61 -44.28 27.65
N ALA A 154 -20.23 -44.66 26.54
CA ALA A 154 -20.05 -44.01 25.26
C ALA A 154 -20.50 -42.55 25.31
N ALA A 155 -21.64 -42.24 25.95
CA ALA A 155 -22.10 -40.87 26.14
C ALA A 155 -21.14 -40.02 27.01
N ALA A 156 -20.64 -40.58 28.12
CA ALA A 156 -19.67 -39.88 28.97
C ALA A 156 -18.35 -39.59 28.22
N ARG A 157 -17.88 -40.56 27.42
CA ARG A 157 -16.69 -40.35 26.56
C ARG A 157 -16.89 -39.24 25.51
N ALA A 158 -18.07 -39.17 24.91
CA ALA A 158 -18.41 -38.13 23.92
C ALA A 158 -18.43 -36.74 24.59
N GLN A 159 -19.00 -36.61 25.79
CA GLN A 159 -18.97 -35.34 26.56
C GLN A 159 -17.56 -34.90 26.89
N ARG A 160 -16.72 -35.84 27.35
CA ARG A 160 -15.31 -35.58 27.65
C ARG A 160 -14.55 -35.11 26.38
N ALA A 161 -14.77 -35.77 25.25
CA ALA A 161 -14.12 -35.43 23.98
C ALA A 161 -14.53 -34.03 23.51
N ALA A 162 -15.81 -33.68 23.63
CA ALA A 162 -16.29 -32.33 23.29
C ALA A 162 -15.64 -31.24 24.16
N SER A 163 -15.49 -31.48 25.49
CA SER A 163 -14.82 -30.56 26.39
C SER A 163 -13.33 -30.42 26.07
N ALA A 164 -12.64 -31.52 25.75
CA ALA A 164 -11.23 -31.51 25.37
C ALA A 164 -10.98 -30.74 24.07
N GLU A 165 -11.90 -30.86 23.09
CA GLU A 165 -11.83 -30.11 21.83
C GLU A 165 -11.91 -28.61 22.05
N LEU A 166 -12.79 -28.14 22.96
CA LEU A 166 -12.85 -26.72 23.32
C LEU A 166 -11.51 -26.25 23.91
N GLY A 167 -10.86 -27.06 24.75
CA GLY A 167 -9.55 -26.75 25.30
C GLY A 167 -8.46 -26.68 24.20
N ALA A 168 -8.53 -27.59 23.20
CA ALA A 168 -7.59 -27.61 22.08
C ALA A 168 -7.69 -26.37 21.19
N GLN A 169 -8.85 -25.69 21.15
CA GLN A 169 -9.01 -24.42 20.43
C GLN A 169 -8.19 -23.25 21.02
N GLY A 170 -7.55 -23.45 22.19
CA GLY A 170 -6.58 -22.50 22.74
C GLY A 170 -5.28 -22.40 21.94
N VAL A 171 -4.99 -23.33 21.05
CA VAL A 171 -3.84 -23.24 20.15
C VAL A 171 -4.17 -22.29 19.00
N VAL A 172 -3.40 -21.21 18.89
CA VAL A 172 -3.54 -20.19 17.84
C VAL A 172 -2.60 -20.53 16.70
N LEU A 173 -3.15 -20.73 15.52
CA LEU A 173 -2.42 -21.12 14.31
C LEU A 173 -2.28 -19.93 13.36
N ALA A 174 -1.21 -19.91 12.58
CA ALA A 174 -1.02 -18.97 11.49
C ALA A 174 -2.07 -19.24 10.37
N PRO A 175 -2.91 -18.24 10.01
CA PRO A 175 -3.95 -18.43 8.99
C PRO A 175 -3.40 -18.51 7.57
N ALA A 176 -2.19 -17.97 7.34
CA ALA A 176 -1.51 -17.94 6.05
C ALA A 176 0.00 -18.04 6.24
N SER A 177 0.70 -18.42 5.17
CA SER A 177 2.16 -18.32 5.10
C SER A 177 2.56 -16.89 4.77
N GLY A 178 3.53 -16.34 5.51
CA GLY A 178 3.98 -14.96 5.32
C GLY A 178 4.85 -14.47 6.47
N ARG A 179 4.99 -13.16 6.58
CA ARG A 179 5.77 -12.51 7.63
C ARG A 179 4.86 -11.90 8.69
N VAL A 180 5.22 -12.07 9.95
CA VAL A 180 4.52 -11.46 11.09
C VAL A 180 4.77 -9.94 11.08
N LEU A 181 3.69 -9.16 10.95
CA LEU A 181 3.75 -7.69 11.00
C LEU A 181 3.63 -7.14 12.41
N VAL A 182 2.74 -7.74 13.19
CA VAL A 182 2.42 -7.32 14.56
C VAL A 182 2.21 -8.56 15.41
N ALA A 183 2.83 -8.60 16.57
CA ALA A 183 2.67 -9.64 17.59
C ALA A 183 2.93 -9.00 18.97
N ASP A 184 2.09 -8.04 19.35
CA ASP A 184 2.29 -7.10 20.45
C ASP A 184 1.52 -7.47 21.73
N VAL A 185 0.84 -8.63 21.76
CA VAL A 185 0.10 -9.06 22.95
C VAL A 185 1.09 -9.62 23.99
N PRO A 186 1.18 -9.00 25.18
CA PRO A 186 2.12 -9.46 26.22
C PRO A 186 1.77 -10.85 26.75
N LEU A 187 2.78 -11.66 27.05
CA LEU A 187 2.60 -12.93 27.75
C LEU A 187 1.96 -12.69 29.12
N GLY A 188 1.02 -13.56 29.51
CA GLY A 188 0.28 -13.45 30.75
C GLY A 188 -0.98 -12.55 30.65
N SER A 189 -1.20 -11.88 29.53
CA SER A 189 -2.40 -11.09 29.31
C SER A 189 -3.64 -11.97 29.20
N VAL A 190 -4.76 -11.45 29.65
CA VAL A 190 -6.09 -12.02 29.37
C VAL A 190 -6.48 -11.64 27.94
N VAL A 191 -6.80 -12.62 27.13
CA VAL A 191 -7.29 -12.45 25.76
C VAL A 191 -8.72 -12.97 25.66
N THR A 192 -9.51 -12.33 24.82
CA THR A 192 -10.90 -12.73 24.56
C THR A 192 -11.01 -13.50 23.25
N ALA A 193 -12.06 -14.32 23.13
CA ALA A 193 -12.36 -14.97 21.86
C ALA A 193 -12.57 -13.91 20.75
N GLY A 194 -11.93 -14.11 19.60
CA GLY A 194 -11.92 -13.17 18.46
C GLY A 194 -10.83 -12.11 18.51
N GLN A 195 -10.11 -11.94 19.63
CA GLN A 195 -9.00 -11.00 19.73
C GLN A 195 -7.84 -11.42 18.82
N SER A 196 -7.29 -10.46 18.07
CA SER A 196 -6.10 -10.68 17.23
C SER A 196 -4.86 -10.82 18.11
N ILE A 197 -4.11 -11.89 17.92
CA ILE A 197 -2.83 -12.17 18.61
C ILE A 197 -1.66 -11.77 17.72
N ALA A 198 -1.77 -12.02 16.43
CA ALA A 198 -0.77 -11.62 15.46
C ALA A 198 -1.41 -11.32 14.10
N ARG A 199 -0.77 -10.39 13.37
CA ARG A 199 -1.12 -10.06 11.99
C ARG A 199 0.01 -10.49 11.08
N ILE A 200 -0.32 -11.21 10.00
CA ILE A 200 0.62 -11.87 9.11
C ILE A 200 0.32 -11.41 7.68
N THR A 201 1.36 -11.08 6.93
CA THR A 201 1.25 -10.83 5.49
C THR A 201 0.77 -12.09 4.77
N ALA A 202 0.00 -11.94 3.70
CA ALA A 202 -0.44 -13.07 2.89
C ALA A 202 -0.44 -12.71 1.41
N GLY A 203 -0.04 -13.65 0.57
CA GLY A 203 0.03 -13.45 -0.87
C GLY A 203 1.20 -12.57 -1.33
N PRO A 204 1.23 -12.17 -2.60
CA PRO A 204 2.31 -11.38 -3.18
C PRO A 204 2.30 -9.94 -2.68
N THR A 205 3.48 -9.33 -2.65
CA THR A 205 3.63 -7.89 -2.39
C THR A 205 3.03 -7.08 -3.53
N VAL A 206 2.31 -6.04 -3.20
CA VAL A 206 1.67 -5.10 -4.12
C VAL A 206 1.90 -3.67 -3.67
N VAL A 207 1.85 -2.74 -4.61
CA VAL A 207 1.78 -1.30 -4.31
C VAL A 207 0.31 -0.90 -4.34
N ARG A 208 -0.26 -0.58 -3.19
CA ARG A 208 -1.65 -0.18 -3.04
C ARG A 208 -1.78 1.32 -3.21
N LEU A 209 -2.47 1.72 -4.27
CA LEU A 209 -2.80 3.10 -4.58
C LEU A 209 -4.10 3.49 -3.89
N GLU A 210 -4.13 4.71 -3.35
CA GLU A 210 -5.35 5.35 -2.86
C GLU A 210 -5.55 6.64 -3.64
N MET A 211 -6.62 6.70 -4.41
CA MET A 211 -6.89 7.84 -5.29
C MET A 211 -8.31 8.37 -5.11
N PRO A 212 -8.52 9.70 -5.29
CA PRO A 212 -9.86 10.29 -5.27
C PRO A 212 -10.78 9.64 -6.31
N GLU A 213 -12.04 9.43 -5.97
CA GLU A 213 -13.06 8.86 -6.86
C GLU A 213 -13.13 9.57 -8.22
N ALA A 214 -13.00 10.91 -8.23
CA ALA A 214 -13.01 11.71 -9.46
C ALA A 214 -11.92 11.31 -10.46
N GLN A 215 -10.85 10.68 -10.02
CA GLN A 215 -9.73 10.23 -10.85
C GLN A 215 -9.77 8.71 -11.13
N ALA A 216 -10.56 7.98 -10.38
CA ALA A 216 -10.62 6.52 -10.45
C ALA A 216 -11.11 5.99 -11.80
N GLY A 217 -11.98 6.76 -12.50
CA GLY A 217 -12.48 6.40 -13.83
C GLY A 217 -11.40 6.38 -14.93
N SER A 218 -10.24 6.98 -14.68
CA SER A 218 -9.13 7.01 -15.63
C SER A 218 -8.18 5.83 -15.54
N ILE A 219 -8.22 5.05 -14.45
CA ILE A 219 -7.35 3.90 -14.25
C ILE A 219 -8.07 2.58 -14.54
N LYS A 220 -7.41 1.70 -15.27
CA LYS A 220 -7.94 0.38 -15.65
C LYS A 220 -6.96 -0.71 -15.32
N VAL A 221 -7.47 -1.91 -15.11
CA VAL A 221 -6.63 -3.11 -14.99
C VAL A 221 -5.79 -3.27 -16.27
N GLY A 222 -4.50 -3.47 -16.08
CA GLY A 222 -3.52 -3.57 -17.17
C GLY A 222 -2.75 -2.29 -17.45
N ASP A 223 -3.18 -1.14 -16.94
CA ASP A 223 -2.47 0.13 -17.14
C ASP A 223 -1.08 0.10 -16.53
N GLU A 224 -0.13 0.70 -17.24
CA GLU A 224 1.23 0.87 -16.77
C GLU A 224 1.35 2.15 -15.95
N VAL A 225 2.01 2.05 -14.80
CA VAL A 225 2.28 3.15 -13.87
C VAL A 225 3.77 3.23 -13.57
N GLN A 226 4.26 4.43 -13.30
CA GLN A 226 5.65 4.67 -12.92
C GLN A 226 5.75 4.71 -11.39
N LEU A 227 6.67 3.91 -10.85
CA LEU A 227 6.97 3.87 -9.42
C LEU A 227 8.17 4.79 -9.15
N ILE A 228 8.00 5.76 -8.28
CA ILE A 228 9.07 6.70 -7.91
C ILE A 228 9.63 6.27 -6.57
N ALA A 229 10.85 5.80 -6.60
CA ALA A 229 11.58 5.37 -5.41
C ALA A 229 12.30 6.56 -4.76
N ASP A 230 11.58 7.37 -4.00
CA ASP A 230 12.19 8.43 -3.20
C ASP A 230 13.00 7.79 -2.04
N GLY A 231 14.25 7.42 -2.32
CA GLY A 231 15.15 6.84 -1.32
C GLY A 231 15.03 5.33 -1.10
N LEU A 232 14.22 4.62 -1.86
CA LEU A 232 14.08 3.16 -1.82
C LEU A 232 14.94 2.50 -2.88
N SER A 233 16.05 1.90 -2.49
CA SER A 233 16.82 1.04 -3.39
C SER A 233 16.07 -0.25 -3.69
N GLY A 234 16.02 -0.64 -4.96
CA GLY A 234 15.42 -1.90 -5.40
C GLY A 234 13.93 -1.85 -5.77
N LEU A 235 13.29 -0.66 -5.75
CA LEU A 235 11.96 -0.54 -6.30
C LEU A 235 12.02 -0.54 -7.85
N PRO A 236 11.23 -1.37 -8.55
CA PRO A 236 11.16 -1.32 -10.01
C PRO A 236 10.60 0.03 -10.47
N ALA A 237 11.09 0.53 -11.62
CA ALA A 237 10.68 1.84 -12.15
C ALA A 237 9.23 1.85 -12.67
N THR A 238 8.70 0.70 -13.07
CA THR A 238 7.35 0.57 -13.62
C THR A 238 6.61 -0.59 -12.96
N GLY A 239 5.31 -0.45 -12.90
CA GLY A 239 4.38 -1.48 -12.45
C GLY A 239 3.13 -1.52 -13.32
N ARG A 240 2.31 -2.51 -13.12
CA ARG A 240 1.06 -2.70 -13.84
C ARG A 240 -0.11 -2.81 -12.86
N VAL A 241 -1.20 -2.11 -13.14
CA VAL A 241 -2.43 -2.22 -12.35
C VAL A 241 -2.98 -3.63 -12.49
N ALA A 242 -2.99 -4.37 -11.38
CA ALA A 242 -3.47 -5.74 -11.33
C ALA A 242 -4.96 -5.79 -10.98
N GLN A 243 -5.41 -4.87 -10.14
CA GLN A 243 -6.80 -4.85 -9.67
C GLN A 243 -7.20 -3.43 -9.31
N VAL A 244 -8.44 -3.06 -9.63
CA VAL A 244 -9.11 -1.86 -9.14
C VAL A 244 -10.31 -2.33 -8.31
N TYR A 245 -10.39 -1.87 -7.07
CA TYR A 245 -11.48 -2.26 -6.17
C TYR A 245 -12.72 -1.40 -6.45
N PRO A 246 -13.91 -1.99 -6.60
CA PRO A 246 -15.13 -1.24 -6.95
C PRO A 246 -15.70 -0.45 -5.78
N SER A 247 -15.15 -0.59 -4.59
CA SER A 247 -15.63 0.10 -3.38
C SER A 247 -15.00 1.47 -3.24
N VAL A 248 -15.83 2.47 -2.95
CA VAL A 248 -15.39 3.82 -2.56
C VAL A 248 -15.45 3.92 -1.04
N THR A 249 -14.33 4.19 -0.40
CA THR A 249 -14.23 4.38 1.05
C THR A 249 -13.65 5.76 1.33
N ALA A 250 -14.37 6.59 2.09
CA ALA A 250 -13.97 7.97 2.39
C ALA A 250 -13.65 8.82 1.14
N GLY A 251 -14.38 8.60 0.03
CA GLY A 251 -14.16 9.32 -1.23
C GLY A 251 -12.93 8.86 -2.03
N GLN A 252 -12.36 7.72 -1.65
CA GLN A 252 -11.18 7.14 -2.30
C GLN A 252 -11.49 5.77 -2.89
N VAL A 253 -10.88 5.49 -4.02
CA VAL A 253 -10.84 4.19 -4.69
C VAL A 253 -9.44 3.60 -4.52
N VAL A 254 -9.40 2.31 -4.25
CA VAL A 254 -8.16 1.57 -4.06
C VAL A 254 -7.84 0.78 -5.32
N ALA A 255 -6.56 0.75 -5.70
CA ALA A 255 -6.07 -0.12 -6.76
C ALA A 255 -4.74 -0.77 -6.35
N ASP A 256 -4.55 -2.02 -6.71
CA ASP A 256 -3.31 -2.75 -6.46
C ASP A 256 -2.47 -2.81 -7.75
N VAL A 257 -1.22 -2.42 -7.63
CA VAL A 257 -0.19 -2.48 -8.68
C VAL A 257 0.80 -3.58 -8.36
N THR A 258 1.08 -4.41 -9.34
CA THR A 258 2.12 -5.43 -9.28
C THR A 258 3.32 -5.01 -10.13
N ALA A 259 4.51 -5.37 -9.67
CA ALA A 259 5.74 -5.21 -10.43
C ALA A 259 6.71 -6.34 -10.06
N PRO A 260 7.55 -6.81 -10.98
CA PRO A 260 8.56 -7.80 -10.68
C PRO A 260 9.64 -7.22 -9.74
N GLY A 261 9.99 -7.97 -8.69
CA GLY A 261 11.05 -7.56 -7.77
C GLY A 261 10.63 -6.54 -6.72
N LEU A 262 9.34 -6.43 -6.38
CA LEU A 262 8.91 -5.65 -5.22
C LEU A 262 9.52 -6.21 -3.93
N PRO A 263 10.06 -5.36 -3.04
CA PRO A 263 10.65 -5.82 -1.79
C PRO A 263 9.57 -6.38 -0.84
N GLU A 264 9.84 -7.56 -0.27
CA GLU A 264 8.89 -8.25 0.65
C GLU A 264 9.07 -7.84 2.12
N ASN A 265 10.14 -7.10 2.43
CA ASN A 265 10.55 -6.77 3.80
C ASN A 265 10.13 -5.37 4.26
N LEU A 266 9.45 -4.59 3.42
CA LEU A 266 9.15 -3.18 3.65
C LEU A 266 7.64 -2.87 3.61
N VAL A 267 6.83 -3.77 4.14
CA VAL A 267 5.38 -3.59 4.21
C VAL A 267 5.03 -2.38 5.09
N GLY A 268 4.14 -1.51 4.59
CA GLY A 268 3.76 -0.26 5.23
C GLY A 268 4.50 0.97 4.72
N GLN A 269 5.52 0.80 3.87
CA GLN A 269 6.29 1.91 3.33
C GLN A 269 5.51 2.67 2.26
N ARG A 270 5.58 4.01 2.32
CA ARG A 270 4.97 4.88 1.33
C ARG A 270 5.83 4.98 0.08
N VAL A 271 5.18 4.92 -1.06
CA VAL A 271 5.76 5.03 -2.39
C VAL A 271 4.96 6.06 -3.18
N ARG A 272 5.61 6.86 -4.01
CA ARG A 272 4.94 7.74 -4.94
C ARG A 272 4.76 7.02 -6.27
N VAL A 273 3.56 7.09 -6.83
CA VAL A 273 3.24 6.47 -8.11
C VAL A 273 2.69 7.52 -9.06
N ASN A 274 3.28 7.61 -10.23
CA ASN A 274 2.75 8.44 -11.30
C ASN A 274 1.74 7.65 -12.12
N VAL A 275 0.51 8.10 -12.08
CA VAL A 275 -0.62 7.49 -12.80
C VAL A 275 -1.02 8.38 -13.97
N LYS A 276 -1.17 7.78 -15.15
CA LYS A 276 -1.68 8.46 -16.34
C LYS A 276 -3.21 8.57 -16.24
N ILE A 277 -3.72 9.80 -16.07
CA ILE A 277 -5.16 10.05 -15.88
C ILE A 277 -5.86 10.53 -17.14
N GLY A 278 -5.10 10.83 -18.20
CA GLY A 278 -5.66 11.35 -19.45
C GLY A 278 -4.60 11.82 -20.41
N GLN A 279 -5.01 12.73 -21.29
CA GLN A 279 -4.14 13.44 -22.21
C GLN A 279 -4.44 14.93 -22.13
N ARG A 280 -3.40 15.76 -22.29
CA ARG A 280 -3.52 17.20 -22.34
C ARG A 280 -2.67 17.78 -23.46
N GLN A 281 -3.00 18.98 -23.89
CA GLN A 281 -2.21 19.74 -24.84
C GLN A 281 -1.08 20.46 -24.11
N ALA A 282 0.14 20.33 -24.60
CA ALA A 282 1.33 20.98 -24.04
C ALA A 282 2.28 21.41 -25.14
N ILE A 283 3.11 22.39 -24.90
CA ILE A 283 4.20 22.76 -25.78
C ILE A 283 5.45 22.04 -25.27
N VAL A 284 5.94 21.08 -26.06
CA VAL A 284 7.14 20.30 -25.76
C VAL A 284 8.24 20.66 -26.74
N ILE A 285 9.43 20.93 -26.17
CA ILE A 285 10.60 21.29 -26.97
C ILE A 285 11.79 20.41 -26.64
N PRO A 286 12.68 20.10 -27.60
CA PRO A 286 13.94 19.45 -27.30
C PRO A 286 14.83 20.36 -26.44
N ARG A 287 15.56 19.77 -25.50
CA ARG A 287 16.38 20.48 -24.52
C ARG A 287 17.46 21.39 -25.17
N ARG A 288 17.86 21.12 -26.42
CA ARG A 288 18.80 21.96 -27.19
C ARG A 288 18.31 23.38 -27.50
N TYR A 289 17.01 23.66 -27.31
CA TYR A 289 16.43 25.00 -27.47
C TYR A 289 16.36 25.76 -26.16
N LEU A 290 16.75 25.14 -25.02
CA LEU A 290 16.69 25.71 -23.69
C LEU A 290 18.11 26.09 -23.22
N SER A 291 18.27 27.27 -22.65
CA SER A 291 19.47 27.67 -21.88
C SER A 291 19.08 28.03 -20.47
N THR A 292 19.81 27.51 -19.48
CA THR A 292 19.57 27.84 -18.06
C THR A 292 20.70 28.74 -17.58
N ARG A 293 20.35 29.93 -17.08
CA ARG A 293 21.30 30.89 -16.48
C ARG A 293 20.78 31.38 -15.15
N TYR A 294 21.59 31.30 -14.13
CA TYR A 294 21.21 31.71 -12.76
C TYR A 294 19.91 31.05 -12.25
N GLY A 295 19.64 29.82 -12.67
CA GLY A 295 18.44 29.09 -12.27
C GLY A 295 17.15 29.47 -13.04
N ILE A 296 17.25 30.32 -14.06
CA ILE A 296 16.15 30.73 -14.92
C ILE A 296 16.37 30.12 -16.30
N ASP A 297 15.33 29.54 -16.84
CA ASP A 297 15.31 28.95 -18.17
C ASP A 297 14.94 29.99 -19.22
N TYR A 298 15.67 30.00 -20.33
CA TYR A 298 15.46 30.92 -21.46
C TYR A 298 15.37 30.13 -22.76
N VAL A 299 14.55 30.62 -23.67
CA VAL A 299 14.50 30.21 -25.07
C VAL A 299 14.83 31.38 -26.00
N ARG A 300 15.35 31.10 -27.20
CA ARG A 300 15.64 32.10 -28.22
C ARG A 300 14.51 32.15 -29.22
N LEU A 301 13.70 33.21 -29.17
CA LEU A 301 12.57 33.46 -30.04
C LEU A 301 12.98 34.28 -31.26
N VAL A 302 12.46 33.93 -32.43
CA VAL A 302 12.59 34.72 -33.65
C VAL A 302 11.37 35.63 -33.77
N GLY A 303 11.57 36.91 -33.73
CA GLY A 303 10.53 37.92 -33.96
C GLY A 303 10.09 37.98 -35.42
N THR A 304 9.00 38.66 -35.65
CA THR A 304 8.42 38.89 -37.03
C THR A 304 9.38 39.63 -37.97
N ASP A 305 10.31 40.41 -37.38
CA ASP A 305 11.36 41.14 -38.08
C ASP A 305 12.63 40.27 -38.35
N GLY A 306 12.62 39.02 -37.89
CA GLY A 306 13.76 38.09 -38.00
C GLY A 306 14.83 38.28 -36.90
N ALA A 307 14.65 39.22 -35.98
CA ALA A 307 15.53 39.40 -34.83
C ALA A 307 15.35 38.25 -33.81
N VAL A 308 16.45 37.89 -33.14
CA VAL A 308 16.41 36.88 -32.07
C VAL A 308 16.42 37.54 -30.72
N SER A 309 15.43 37.22 -29.91
CA SER A 309 15.33 37.68 -28.52
C SER A 309 15.41 36.50 -27.55
N GLU A 310 16.04 36.70 -26.40
CA GLU A 310 16.02 35.73 -25.31
C GLU A 310 14.82 36.00 -24.42
N THR A 311 13.95 34.98 -24.27
CA THR A 311 12.72 35.08 -23.50
C THR A 311 12.77 34.10 -22.33
N PRO A 312 12.54 34.55 -21.08
CA PRO A 312 12.45 33.65 -19.94
C PRO A 312 11.20 32.79 -20.04
N VAL A 313 11.34 31.51 -19.69
CA VAL A 313 10.28 30.53 -19.74
C VAL A 313 10.23 29.73 -18.43
N GLN A 314 9.03 29.24 -18.11
CA GLN A 314 8.89 28.24 -17.06
C GLN A 314 8.81 26.87 -17.71
N THR A 315 9.63 25.94 -17.25
CA THR A 315 9.67 24.59 -17.81
C THR A 315 9.46 23.53 -16.74
N THR A 316 9.05 22.36 -17.20
CA THR A 316 9.00 21.13 -16.40
C THR A 316 9.52 19.97 -17.22
N ALA A 317 9.82 18.84 -16.58
CA ALA A 317 10.25 17.65 -17.29
C ALA A 317 9.10 17.11 -18.17
N ALA A 318 9.39 16.91 -19.44
CA ALA A 318 8.46 16.21 -20.36
C ALA A 318 8.60 14.68 -20.23
N PRO A 319 7.57 13.91 -20.61
CA PRO A 319 7.64 12.45 -20.61
C PRO A 319 8.71 11.85 -21.54
N GLY A 320 9.15 12.61 -22.56
CA GLY A 320 10.17 12.17 -23.53
C GLY A 320 11.60 12.41 -23.03
N LEU A 321 12.51 11.48 -23.36
CA LEU A 321 13.93 11.64 -23.04
C LEU A 321 14.53 12.84 -23.83
N GLY A 322 15.15 13.77 -23.13
CA GLY A 322 15.79 14.95 -23.75
C GLY A 322 14.81 16.05 -24.16
N GLU A 323 13.55 15.96 -23.75
CA GLU A 323 12.51 16.98 -23.97
C GLU A 323 12.16 17.70 -22.68
N VAL A 324 11.64 18.92 -22.83
CA VAL A 324 11.09 19.71 -21.75
C VAL A 324 9.75 20.30 -22.18
N GLU A 325 8.83 20.38 -21.26
CA GLU A 325 7.55 21.03 -21.45
C GLU A 325 7.65 22.48 -21.02
N VAL A 326 7.17 23.40 -21.88
CA VAL A 326 7.12 24.81 -21.56
C VAL A 326 5.73 25.16 -21.05
N LEU A 327 5.67 25.64 -19.81
CA LEU A 327 4.42 25.97 -19.11
C LEU A 327 3.99 27.41 -19.40
N SER A 328 4.96 28.32 -19.57
CA SER A 328 4.70 29.75 -19.84
C SER A 328 5.90 30.43 -20.50
N GLY A 329 5.66 31.58 -21.13
CA GLY A 329 6.68 32.41 -21.78
C GLY A 329 6.67 32.33 -23.32
N VAL A 330 5.98 31.34 -23.91
CA VAL A 330 5.88 31.17 -25.37
C VAL A 330 4.44 30.85 -25.78
N ARG A 331 4.14 30.97 -27.07
CA ARG A 331 2.84 30.66 -27.68
C ARG A 331 2.98 29.70 -28.86
N PRO A 332 1.94 28.94 -29.18
CA PRO A 332 1.91 28.20 -30.42
C PRO A 332 2.07 29.14 -31.63
N GLY A 333 2.88 28.76 -32.59
CA GLY A 333 3.26 29.57 -33.74
C GLY A 333 4.59 30.33 -33.58
N ASP A 334 5.08 30.49 -32.36
CA ASP A 334 6.40 31.07 -32.13
C ASP A 334 7.50 30.18 -32.74
N VAL A 335 8.58 30.80 -33.20
CA VAL A 335 9.70 30.10 -33.83
C VAL A 335 10.93 30.21 -32.93
N LEU A 336 11.45 29.06 -32.52
CA LEU A 336 12.68 28.97 -31.72
C LEU A 336 13.89 28.69 -32.60
N VAL A 337 15.05 29.15 -32.14
CA VAL A 337 16.35 28.75 -32.66
C VAL A 337 17.16 28.06 -31.56
N PRO A 338 17.99 27.06 -31.90
CA PRO A 338 18.79 26.34 -30.92
C PRO A 338 19.77 27.28 -30.22
N VAL A 339 20.04 26.95 -28.97
CA VAL A 339 21.11 27.63 -28.23
C VAL A 339 22.44 27.16 -28.80
N GLU A 340 23.24 28.07 -29.37
CA GLU A 340 24.61 27.74 -29.74
C GLU A 340 25.36 27.36 -28.47
N THR A 341 25.79 26.11 -28.40
CA THR A 341 26.72 25.69 -27.35
C THR A 341 28.02 26.43 -27.60
N ALA A 342 28.34 27.40 -26.76
CA ALA A 342 29.70 28.01 -26.80
C ALA A 342 30.71 26.85 -26.67
N ARG A 343 31.52 26.69 -27.70
CA ARG A 343 32.68 25.77 -27.72
C ARG A 343 33.77 26.27 -26.81
#